data_78dbb4040c3c3e9759389ac02382486c
#
_entry.id   78dbb4040c3c3e9759389ac02382486c
#
_cell.length_a   1.000
_cell.length_b   1.000
_cell.length_c   1.000
_cell.angle_alpha   90.00
_cell.angle_beta   90.00
_cell.angle_gamma   90.00
#
_symmetry.space_group_name_H-M   'P 1'
#
loop_
_entity.id
_entity.type
_entity.pdbx_description
1 polymer ?
#
loop_
_entity_poly.entity_id
_entity_poly.type
_entity_poly.pdbx_seq_one_letter_code
_entity_poly.pdbx_strand_id
1 'polypeptide(L)'
;RVTVNAAGIWGTLVARKAGVNVSMFPAKGSLLIFGHRVNNMVINRCRKPANADILVPGDAITVLGTTSDRVPIESVDDLKVTQQEVETLLSEGIQLVPSLASTRILRAYAGVRPLVASDDDPSGRSISRGIVCLDHETRDGLAGFITITGGKLMTYRAMAEQATNLVCKKLHVEKPCMTAVVPLPGAEDKEVKMPENQIFSFMARLGRHGSLADNIASNDQFDNSLICECEEVTVGEVKHALNNRTVESIDQLRRRTRVGMGTCQGQLCTLRAACLVSQLLHHTPKDTVGNVASFINERWKGMCPVAWGATLSEAQLTTHIYQDLCGINAHDLKTNNDKIQNVLCQ
;
A
#
# COMPACT_ATOMS: atom_id res chain seq x y z
N ARG A 1 -3.52 24.41 -22.94
CA ARG A 1 -3.63 23.57 -21.76
C ARG A 1 -3.25 22.14 -22.11
N VAL A 2 -2.59 21.42 -21.21
CA VAL A 2 -2.24 20.00 -21.38
C VAL A 2 -2.79 19.22 -20.20
N THR A 3 -3.39 18.07 -20.47
CA THR A 3 -3.85 17.11 -19.46
C THR A 3 -2.98 15.87 -19.53
N VAL A 4 -2.45 15.43 -18.38
CA VAL A 4 -1.67 14.18 -18.26
C VAL A 4 -2.50 13.12 -17.55
N ASN A 5 -2.80 12.03 -18.24
CA ASN A 5 -3.41 10.83 -17.69
C ASN A 5 -2.31 9.96 -17.08
N ALA A 6 -2.15 10.03 -15.77
CA ALA A 6 -1.24 9.21 -14.97
C ALA A 6 -2.01 8.28 -14.00
N ALA A 7 -3.20 7.83 -14.40
CA ALA A 7 -4.16 7.12 -13.55
C ALA A 7 -3.85 5.62 -13.39
N GLY A 8 -2.62 5.16 -13.70
CA GLY A 8 -2.24 3.75 -13.54
C GLY A 8 -3.18 2.83 -14.31
N ILE A 9 -3.71 1.80 -13.63
CA ILE A 9 -4.62 0.82 -14.26
C ILE A 9 -5.94 1.46 -14.73
N TRP A 10 -6.41 2.52 -14.07
CA TRP A 10 -7.61 3.26 -14.48
C TRP A 10 -7.36 4.20 -15.67
N GLY A 11 -6.12 4.30 -16.15
CA GLY A 11 -5.76 5.13 -17.30
C GLY A 11 -6.57 4.82 -18.55
N THR A 12 -6.99 3.56 -18.76
CA THR A 12 -7.91 3.17 -19.84
C THR A 12 -9.27 3.85 -19.70
N LEU A 13 -9.82 3.94 -18.49
CA LEU A 13 -11.12 4.58 -18.24
C LEU A 13 -11.05 6.08 -18.47
N VAL A 14 -9.95 6.73 -18.04
CA VAL A 14 -9.71 8.17 -18.29
C VAL A 14 -9.56 8.43 -19.79
N ALA A 15 -8.79 7.61 -20.50
CA ALA A 15 -8.60 7.72 -21.95
C ALA A 15 -9.92 7.59 -22.72
N ARG A 16 -10.79 6.64 -22.34
CA ARG A 16 -12.13 6.46 -22.95
C ARG A 16 -13.01 7.70 -22.79
N LYS A 17 -12.93 8.39 -21.62
CA LYS A 17 -13.66 9.67 -21.41
C LYS A 17 -13.17 10.80 -22.31
N ALA A 18 -11.91 10.73 -22.77
CA ALA A 18 -11.33 11.64 -23.75
C ALA A 18 -11.54 11.19 -25.21
N GLY A 19 -12.28 10.12 -25.45
CA GLY A 19 -12.58 9.57 -26.79
C GLY A 19 -11.43 8.80 -27.43
N VAL A 20 -10.39 8.42 -26.66
CA VAL A 20 -9.24 7.65 -27.16
C VAL A 20 -9.12 6.31 -26.43
N ASN A 21 -8.47 5.34 -27.09
CA ASN A 21 -8.29 4.01 -26.53
C ASN A 21 -6.84 3.77 -26.12
N VAL A 22 -6.64 3.31 -24.88
CA VAL A 22 -5.36 2.81 -24.36
C VAL A 22 -5.59 1.40 -23.84
N SER A 23 -5.07 0.41 -24.54
CA SER A 23 -5.19 -0.99 -24.14
C SER A 23 -4.23 -1.27 -22.98
N MET A 24 -4.76 -1.74 -21.87
CA MET A 24 -3.98 -2.17 -20.72
C MET A 24 -4.32 -3.62 -20.37
N PHE A 25 -3.34 -4.30 -19.83
CA PHE A 25 -3.45 -5.65 -19.31
C PHE A 25 -3.41 -5.58 -17.79
N PRO A 26 -4.57 -5.69 -17.08
CA PRO A 26 -4.60 -5.68 -15.63
C PRO A 26 -4.02 -7.00 -15.10
N ALA A 27 -2.78 -6.99 -14.62
CA ALA A 27 -2.13 -8.16 -14.03
C ALA A 27 -2.16 -8.08 -12.51
N LYS A 28 -3.08 -8.83 -11.90
CA LYS A 28 -3.19 -8.98 -10.44
C LYS A 28 -1.96 -9.72 -9.90
N GLY A 29 -1.43 -9.27 -8.77
CA GLY A 29 -0.40 -9.96 -8.02
C GLY A 29 -0.76 -10.00 -6.55
N SER A 30 -0.84 -11.20 -5.99
CA SER A 30 -1.16 -11.46 -4.59
C SER A 30 0.11 -11.68 -3.78
N LEU A 31 0.09 -11.26 -2.52
CA LEU A 31 1.22 -11.34 -1.59
C LEU A 31 0.74 -11.84 -0.23
N LEU A 32 1.63 -12.54 0.49
CA LEU A 32 1.42 -12.99 1.87
C LEU A 32 2.33 -12.21 2.84
N ILE A 33 1.78 -11.82 3.98
CA ILE A 33 2.53 -11.23 5.09
C ILE A 33 2.62 -12.24 6.23
N PHE A 34 3.84 -12.58 6.62
CA PHE A 34 4.14 -13.49 7.71
C PHE A 34 4.47 -12.74 9.01
N GLY A 35 4.11 -13.33 10.15
CA GLY A 35 4.21 -12.73 11.47
C GLY A 35 5.62 -12.66 12.06
N HIS A 36 6.63 -13.09 11.34
CA HIS A 36 8.02 -13.01 11.75
C HIS A 36 8.91 -12.55 10.61
N ARG A 37 9.97 -11.84 10.96
CA ARG A 37 11.05 -11.50 10.04
C ARG A 37 11.99 -12.69 9.90
N VAL A 38 11.79 -13.50 8.86
CA VAL A 38 12.57 -14.72 8.62
C VAL A 38 13.83 -14.50 7.80
N ASN A 39 14.02 -13.29 7.25
CA ASN A 39 15.15 -12.91 6.40
C ASN A 39 15.58 -11.48 6.67
N ASN A 40 16.89 -11.17 6.51
CA ASN A 40 17.44 -9.83 6.73
C ASN A 40 17.74 -9.07 5.45
N MET A 41 17.67 -9.72 4.32
CA MET A 41 17.85 -9.14 2.99
C MET A 41 16.79 -9.68 2.04
N VAL A 42 16.57 -9.00 0.94
CA VAL A 42 15.68 -9.51 -0.13
C VAL A 42 16.26 -10.79 -0.70
N ILE A 43 15.45 -11.85 -0.71
CA ILE A 43 15.79 -13.12 -1.35
C ILE A 43 14.98 -13.22 -2.63
N ASN A 44 15.64 -13.50 -3.75
CA ASN A 44 15.01 -13.67 -5.06
C ASN A 44 15.55 -14.92 -5.73
N ARG A 45 14.69 -15.71 -6.34
CA ARG A 45 15.08 -16.84 -7.15
C ARG A 45 15.63 -16.37 -8.50
N CYS A 46 16.85 -16.82 -8.84
CA CYS A 46 17.47 -16.53 -10.14
C CYS A 46 16.96 -17.49 -11.23
N ARG A 47 15.66 -17.38 -11.56
CA ARG A 47 14.98 -18.16 -12.61
C ARG A 47 14.09 -17.27 -13.47
N LYS A 48 13.49 -17.83 -14.54
CA LYS A 48 12.41 -17.14 -15.26
C LYS A 48 11.30 -16.77 -14.26
N PRO A 49 10.72 -15.54 -14.36
CA PRO A 49 9.73 -15.07 -13.40
C PRO A 49 8.56 -16.04 -13.22
N ALA A 50 8.34 -16.48 -11.98
CA ALA A 50 7.28 -17.39 -11.59
C ALA A 50 6.58 -16.90 -10.31
N ASN A 51 5.72 -17.73 -9.69
CA ASN A 51 5.04 -17.39 -8.45
C ASN A 51 6.00 -17.45 -7.25
N ALA A 52 5.78 -16.57 -6.26
CA ALA A 52 6.52 -16.51 -5.00
C ALA A 52 8.06 -16.44 -5.13
N ASP A 53 8.55 -15.72 -6.12
CA ASP A 53 10.00 -15.62 -6.36
C ASP A 53 10.74 -14.67 -5.42
N ILE A 54 10.02 -13.81 -4.70
CA ILE A 54 10.62 -12.75 -3.88
C ILE A 54 10.14 -12.84 -2.45
N LEU A 55 11.10 -12.83 -1.53
CA LEU A 55 10.89 -12.71 -0.09
C LEU A 55 11.54 -11.40 0.40
N VAL A 56 10.74 -10.50 0.94
CA VAL A 56 11.17 -9.16 1.36
C VAL A 56 11.03 -9.01 2.87
N PRO A 57 12.10 -8.62 3.59
CA PRO A 57 12.00 -8.32 5.02
C PRO A 57 11.27 -6.99 5.25
N GLY A 58 10.33 -6.96 6.19
CA GLY A 58 9.85 -5.76 6.85
C GLY A 58 10.54 -5.56 8.20
N ASP A 59 10.09 -4.61 9.02
CA ASP A 59 10.69 -4.38 10.34
C ASP A 59 10.49 -5.60 11.26
N ALA A 60 9.25 -6.04 11.45
CA ALA A 60 8.89 -7.20 12.27
C ALA A 60 8.25 -8.36 11.48
N ILE A 61 8.14 -8.24 10.17
CA ILE A 61 7.40 -9.14 9.30
C ILE A 61 8.23 -9.59 8.09
N THR A 62 7.71 -10.56 7.36
CA THR A 62 8.23 -10.93 6.03
C THR A 62 7.10 -10.90 5.02
N VAL A 63 7.37 -10.44 3.80
CA VAL A 63 6.44 -10.42 2.68
C VAL A 63 6.90 -11.37 1.60
N LEU A 64 6.04 -12.30 1.21
CA LEU A 64 6.28 -13.24 0.10
C LEU A 64 5.38 -12.88 -1.09
N GLY A 65 5.92 -12.87 -2.28
CA GLY A 65 5.13 -12.62 -3.50
C GLY A 65 5.88 -12.88 -4.81
N THR A 66 5.21 -12.77 -5.90
CA THR A 66 3.80 -12.54 -6.13
C THR A 66 3.22 -13.55 -7.11
N THR A 67 1.89 -13.68 -7.16
CA THR A 67 1.21 -14.28 -8.31
C THR A 67 1.19 -13.31 -9.51
N SER A 68 0.70 -13.75 -10.65
CA SER A 68 0.44 -12.87 -11.80
C SER A 68 -0.68 -13.45 -12.65
N ASP A 69 -1.87 -12.90 -12.51
CA ASP A 69 -3.08 -13.38 -13.18
C ASP A 69 -3.81 -12.20 -13.81
N ARG A 70 -4.35 -12.40 -15.03
CA ARG A 70 -5.19 -11.40 -15.67
C ARG A 70 -6.51 -11.27 -14.94
N VAL A 71 -6.95 -10.04 -14.71
CA VAL A 71 -8.27 -9.75 -14.11
C VAL A 71 -9.04 -8.76 -14.99
N PRO A 72 -10.38 -8.80 -14.98
CA PRO A 72 -11.21 -7.79 -15.64
C PRO A 72 -10.96 -6.39 -15.04
N ILE A 73 -11.04 -5.35 -15.85
CA ILE A 73 -10.87 -3.97 -15.39
C ILE A 73 -11.93 -3.57 -14.36
N GLU A 74 -13.11 -4.16 -14.43
CA GLU A 74 -14.23 -3.93 -13.53
C GLU A 74 -13.96 -4.44 -12.11
N SER A 75 -13.03 -5.37 -11.94
CA SER A 75 -12.69 -5.98 -10.63
C SER A 75 -11.54 -5.28 -9.92
N VAL A 76 -10.89 -4.30 -10.53
CA VAL A 76 -9.66 -3.70 -9.97
C VAL A 76 -9.89 -2.89 -8.68
N ASP A 77 -11.12 -2.44 -8.44
CA ASP A 77 -11.48 -1.68 -7.24
C ASP A 77 -11.79 -2.57 -6.02
N ASP A 78 -12.11 -3.86 -6.23
CA ASP A 78 -12.38 -4.82 -5.16
C ASP A 78 -11.61 -6.12 -5.36
N LEU A 79 -10.29 -6.02 -5.39
CA LEU A 79 -9.41 -7.18 -5.51
C LEU A 79 -9.50 -8.07 -4.28
N LYS A 80 -9.69 -9.36 -4.52
CA LYS A 80 -9.65 -10.40 -3.48
C LYS A 80 -8.52 -11.37 -3.78
N VAL A 81 -7.87 -11.84 -2.74
CA VAL A 81 -6.94 -12.96 -2.82
C VAL A 81 -7.73 -14.24 -2.64
N THR A 82 -7.52 -15.21 -3.53
CA THR A 82 -8.17 -16.52 -3.45
C THR A 82 -7.36 -17.49 -2.60
N GLN A 83 -8.01 -18.51 -2.07
CA GLN A 83 -7.33 -19.57 -1.33
C GLN A 83 -6.27 -20.27 -2.20
N GLN A 84 -6.58 -20.53 -3.46
CA GLN A 84 -5.63 -21.14 -4.41
C GLN A 84 -4.36 -20.31 -4.61
N GLU A 85 -4.48 -18.97 -4.66
CA GLU A 85 -3.31 -18.09 -4.71
C GLU A 85 -2.48 -18.20 -3.43
N VAL A 86 -3.13 -18.27 -2.26
CA VAL A 86 -2.44 -18.44 -0.98
C VAL A 86 -1.69 -19.76 -0.95
N GLU A 87 -2.32 -20.87 -1.33
CA GLU A 87 -1.72 -22.20 -1.38
C GLU A 87 -0.53 -22.24 -2.35
N THR A 88 -0.69 -21.63 -3.53
CA THR A 88 0.38 -21.51 -4.52
C THR A 88 1.58 -20.73 -3.98
N LEU A 89 1.32 -19.57 -3.36
CA LEU A 89 2.39 -18.74 -2.78
C LEU A 89 3.09 -19.48 -1.63
N LEU A 90 2.31 -20.13 -0.77
CA LEU A 90 2.85 -20.83 0.39
C LEU A 90 3.70 -22.05 -0.02
N SER A 91 3.21 -22.88 -0.95
CA SER A 91 3.95 -24.06 -1.44
C SER A 91 5.28 -23.68 -2.09
N GLU A 92 5.29 -22.64 -2.93
CA GLU A 92 6.50 -22.13 -3.54
C GLU A 92 7.43 -21.44 -2.53
N GLY A 93 6.87 -20.70 -1.58
CA GLY A 93 7.62 -20.02 -0.53
C GLY A 93 8.33 -20.97 0.40
N ILE A 94 7.71 -22.10 0.78
CA ILE A 94 8.31 -23.14 1.61
C ILE A 94 9.54 -23.75 0.95
N GLN A 95 9.53 -23.90 -0.38
CA GLN A 95 10.72 -24.35 -1.11
C GLN A 95 11.88 -23.33 -1.05
N LEU A 96 11.56 -22.03 -0.96
CA LEU A 96 12.55 -20.97 -0.83
C LEU A 96 13.10 -20.87 0.60
N VAL A 97 12.19 -20.88 1.58
CA VAL A 97 12.50 -20.81 3.02
C VAL A 97 11.58 -21.77 3.77
N PRO A 98 12.08 -22.97 4.17
CA PRO A 98 11.25 -24.02 4.79
C PRO A 98 10.52 -23.62 6.07
N SER A 99 11.07 -22.66 6.85
CA SER A 99 10.43 -22.18 8.09
C SER A 99 9.08 -21.48 7.86
N LEU A 100 8.77 -21.06 6.63
CA LEU A 100 7.46 -20.50 6.29
C LEU A 100 6.31 -21.50 6.50
N ALA A 101 6.59 -22.81 6.47
CA ALA A 101 5.58 -23.84 6.73
C ALA A 101 4.96 -23.74 8.14
N SER A 102 5.73 -23.28 9.13
CA SER A 102 5.29 -23.10 10.52
C SER A 102 5.10 -21.65 10.92
N THR A 103 5.40 -20.69 10.04
CA THR A 103 5.26 -19.27 10.34
C THR A 103 3.82 -18.83 10.10
N ARG A 104 3.23 -18.16 11.11
CA ARG A 104 1.87 -17.64 11.00
C ARG A 104 1.75 -16.63 9.86
N ILE A 105 0.75 -16.79 9.01
CA ILE A 105 0.38 -15.80 8.00
C ILE A 105 -0.57 -14.81 8.63
N LEU A 106 -0.22 -13.52 8.62
CA LEU A 106 -1.03 -12.46 9.22
C LEU A 106 -2.17 -12.01 8.30
N ARG A 107 -1.86 -11.86 7.02
CA ARG A 107 -2.81 -11.44 5.99
C ARG A 107 -2.29 -11.68 4.59
N ALA A 108 -3.21 -11.66 3.63
CA ALA A 108 -2.91 -11.55 2.21
C ALA A 108 -3.39 -10.21 1.66
N TYR A 109 -2.80 -9.72 0.59
CA TYR A 109 -3.31 -8.59 -0.18
C TYR A 109 -2.91 -8.71 -1.64
N ALA A 110 -3.61 -7.99 -2.52
CA ALA A 110 -3.33 -7.96 -3.94
C ALA A 110 -3.25 -6.52 -4.47
N GLY A 111 -2.50 -6.38 -5.55
CA GLY A 111 -2.46 -5.16 -6.36
C GLY A 111 -2.52 -5.50 -7.84
N VAL A 112 -2.77 -4.50 -8.69
CA VAL A 112 -2.82 -4.68 -10.15
C VAL A 112 -1.73 -3.88 -10.83
N ARG A 113 -0.99 -4.55 -11.71
CA ARG A 113 0.03 -3.92 -12.54
C ARG A 113 -0.63 -3.38 -13.81
N PRO A 114 -0.43 -2.10 -14.16
CA PRO A 114 -0.91 -1.51 -15.41
C PRO A 114 0.05 -1.86 -16.56
N LEU A 115 0.01 -3.10 -17.05
CA LEU A 115 0.86 -3.51 -18.16
C LEU A 115 0.24 -3.03 -19.48
N VAL A 116 1.08 -2.64 -20.43
CA VAL A 116 0.66 -2.28 -21.78
C VAL A 116 1.11 -3.40 -22.71
N ALA A 117 0.17 -4.10 -23.29
CA ALA A 117 0.48 -5.32 -24.05
C ALA A 117 -0.44 -5.58 -25.25
N SER A 118 0.09 -6.36 -26.16
CA SER A 118 -0.67 -7.27 -27.02
C SER A 118 -1.18 -8.48 -26.22
N ASP A 119 -2.27 -9.08 -26.65
CA ASP A 119 -3.11 -10.03 -25.89
C ASP A 119 -2.53 -11.46 -25.67
N ASP A 120 -1.27 -11.74 -25.99
CA ASP A 120 -0.77 -13.11 -26.19
C ASP A 120 -0.22 -13.81 -24.94
N ASP A 121 -0.10 -13.12 -23.76
CA ASP A 121 0.38 -13.73 -22.53
C ASP A 121 -0.65 -13.64 -21.40
N PRO A 122 -1.36 -14.75 -21.05
CA PRO A 122 -2.37 -14.74 -20.00
C PRO A 122 -1.85 -14.32 -18.61
N SER A 123 -0.56 -14.55 -18.33
CA SER A 123 0.07 -14.20 -17.07
C SER A 123 0.59 -12.76 -17.00
N GLY A 124 0.78 -12.13 -18.17
CA GLY A 124 1.42 -10.82 -18.29
C GLY A 124 2.89 -10.78 -17.87
N ARG A 125 3.54 -11.93 -17.63
CA ARG A 125 4.93 -11.99 -17.16
C ARG A 125 5.95 -11.68 -18.23
N SER A 126 5.66 -12.02 -19.49
CA SER A 126 6.48 -11.72 -20.67
C SER A 126 6.28 -10.31 -21.20
N ILE A 127 5.23 -9.61 -20.75
CA ILE A 127 4.92 -8.25 -21.20
C ILE A 127 6.02 -7.29 -20.75
N SER A 128 6.50 -6.47 -21.67
CA SER A 128 7.47 -5.43 -21.39
C SER A 128 6.96 -4.48 -20.30
N ARG A 129 7.81 -4.21 -19.33
CA ARG A 129 7.57 -3.20 -18.27
C ARG A 129 8.32 -1.91 -18.57
N GLY A 130 8.48 -1.59 -19.85
CA GLY A 130 9.02 -0.31 -20.29
C GLY A 130 8.09 0.85 -19.95
N ILE A 131 8.65 2.05 -19.91
CA ILE A 131 7.87 3.28 -19.77
C ILE A 131 7.14 3.54 -21.08
N VAL A 132 5.84 3.80 -21.03
CA VAL A 132 5.01 4.13 -22.19
C VAL A 132 4.43 5.54 -21.98
N CYS A 133 4.88 6.48 -22.80
CA CYS A 133 4.39 7.86 -22.83
C CYS A 133 3.73 8.10 -24.19
N LEU A 134 2.41 8.23 -24.22
CA LEU A 134 1.60 8.38 -25.43
C LEU A 134 1.22 9.84 -25.60
N ASP A 135 1.65 10.43 -26.71
CA ASP A 135 1.13 11.72 -27.19
C ASP A 135 -0.08 11.46 -28.08
N HIS A 136 -1.26 11.76 -27.57
CA HIS A 136 -2.50 11.50 -28.29
C HIS A 136 -2.75 12.49 -29.44
N GLU A 137 -2.04 13.61 -29.50
CA GLU A 137 -2.09 14.50 -30.67
C GLU A 137 -1.54 13.81 -31.90
N THR A 138 -0.36 13.21 -31.79
CA THR A 138 0.29 12.51 -32.92
C THR A 138 -0.33 11.14 -33.18
N ARG A 139 -0.85 10.47 -32.16
CA ARG A 139 -1.39 9.13 -32.26
C ARG A 139 -2.86 9.07 -32.68
N ASP A 140 -3.68 9.97 -32.12
CA ASP A 140 -5.15 9.89 -32.18
C ASP A 140 -5.79 11.20 -32.68
N GLY A 141 -4.99 12.26 -32.98
CA GLY A 141 -5.48 13.57 -33.36
C GLY A 141 -6.06 14.40 -32.21
N LEU A 142 -5.87 13.99 -30.94
CA LEU A 142 -6.38 14.69 -29.77
C LEU A 142 -5.29 15.57 -29.15
N ALA A 143 -5.31 16.86 -29.47
CA ALA A 143 -4.33 17.82 -28.96
C ALA A 143 -4.42 18.02 -27.45
N GLY A 144 -3.26 18.17 -26.80
CA GLY A 144 -3.16 18.49 -25.38
C GLY A 144 -3.51 17.36 -24.40
N PHE A 145 -3.58 16.10 -24.88
CA PHE A 145 -3.79 14.95 -24.03
C PHE A 145 -2.60 13.98 -24.11
N ILE A 146 -2.07 13.57 -22.96
CA ILE A 146 -0.92 12.66 -22.83
C ILE A 146 -1.27 11.55 -21.86
N THR A 147 -0.90 10.30 -22.16
CA THR A 147 -1.00 9.19 -21.21
C THR A 147 0.38 8.65 -20.87
N ILE A 148 0.72 8.55 -19.59
CA ILE A 148 1.91 7.88 -19.06
C ILE A 148 1.52 6.64 -18.30
N THR A 149 2.12 5.49 -18.65
CA THR A 149 1.80 4.19 -18.06
C THR A 149 2.94 3.20 -18.19
N GLY A 150 2.75 1.93 -17.79
CA GLY A 150 3.82 0.93 -17.75
C GLY A 150 4.82 1.20 -16.62
N GLY A 151 6.08 0.92 -16.89
CA GLY A 151 7.17 1.12 -15.92
C GLY A 151 7.10 0.19 -14.70
N LYS A 152 7.84 0.58 -13.68
CA LYS A 152 7.90 -0.07 -12.36
C LYS A 152 7.89 1.02 -11.29
N LEU A 153 7.60 0.66 -10.03
CA LEU A 153 7.65 1.63 -8.93
C LEU A 153 8.99 2.39 -8.88
N MET A 154 10.12 1.72 -9.09
CA MET A 154 11.45 2.34 -9.09
C MET A 154 11.70 3.30 -10.28
N THR A 155 10.88 3.25 -11.34
CA THR A 155 11.04 4.14 -12.52
C THR A 155 10.14 5.37 -12.48
N TYR A 156 9.41 5.60 -11.38
CA TYR A 156 8.41 6.67 -11.27
C TYR A 156 8.97 8.06 -11.60
N ARG A 157 10.21 8.35 -11.14
CA ARG A 157 10.87 9.63 -11.42
C ARG A 157 11.14 9.82 -12.92
N ALA A 158 11.71 8.80 -13.57
CA ALA A 158 11.97 8.84 -15.02
C ALA A 158 10.65 8.93 -15.83
N MET A 159 9.58 8.28 -15.36
CA MET A 159 8.25 8.40 -15.97
C MET A 159 7.73 9.84 -15.86
N ALA A 160 7.84 10.44 -14.68
CA ALA A 160 7.43 11.83 -14.48
C ALA A 160 8.25 12.80 -15.33
N GLU A 161 9.56 12.59 -15.43
CA GLU A 161 10.45 13.38 -16.29
C GLU A 161 10.03 13.31 -17.76
N GLN A 162 9.80 12.12 -18.32
CA GLN A 162 9.36 11.96 -19.70
C GLN A 162 8.03 12.66 -19.99
N ALA A 163 7.03 12.47 -19.11
CA ALA A 163 5.75 13.12 -19.26
C ALA A 163 5.85 14.65 -19.16
N THR A 164 6.62 15.17 -18.20
CA THR A 164 6.80 16.62 -17.99
C THR A 164 7.57 17.25 -19.13
N ASN A 165 8.62 16.61 -19.65
CA ASN A 165 9.36 17.11 -20.80
C ASN A 165 8.44 17.24 -22.04
N LEU A 166 7.54 16.26 -22.25
CA LEU A 166 6.55 16.34 -23.33
C LEU A 166 5.55 17.49 -23.11
N VAL A 167 5.10 17.69 -21.87
CA VAL A 167 4.24 18.83 -21.48
C VAL A 167 4.95 20.17 -21.77
N CYS A 168 6.21 20.31 -21.32
CA CYS A 168 7.01 21.50 -21.52
C CYS A 168 7.17 21.80 -23.03
N LYS A 169 7.48 20.78 -23.83
CA LYS A 169 7.55 20.92 -25.29
C LYS A 169 6.25 21.45 -25.90
N LYS A 170 5.09 20.92 -25.48
CA LYS A 170 3.78 21.35 -25.98
C LYS A 170 3.38 22.77 -25.52
N LEU A 171 3.90 23.21 -24.39
CA LEU A 171 3.65 24.54 -23.83
C LEU A 171 4.73 25.56 -24.21
N HIS A 172 5.72 25.16 -25.01
CA HIS A 172 6.89 25.99 -25.38
C HIS A 172 7.63 26.54 -24.17
N VAL A 173 7.80 25.70 -23.12
CA VAL A 173 8.54 26.01 -21.90
C VAL A 173 9.88 25.32 -21.94
N GLU A 174 10.96 26.09 -21.92
CA GLU A 174 12.33 25.58 -21.82
C GLU A 174 12.79 25.59 -20.36
N LYS A 175 12.61 24.46 -19.66
CA LYS A 175 13.04 24.29 -18.27
C LYS A 175 13.60 22.89 -18.07
N PRO A 176 14.87 22.75 -17.66
CA PRO A 176 15.46 21.43 -17.42
C PRO A 176 14.81 20.73 -16.20
N CYS A 177 14.72 19.44 -16.28
CA CYS A 177 14.29 18.64 -15.13
C CYS A 177 15.39 18.61 -14.06
N MET A 178 15.03 18.93 -12.82
CA MET A 178 15.94 18.97 -11.67
C MET A 178 15.74 17.80 -10.69
N THR A 179 14.77 16.92 -10.92
CA THR A 179 14.39 15.86 -9.98
C THR A 179 15.48 14.80 -9.75
N ALA A 180 16.50 14.75 -10.61
CA ALA A 180 17.66 13.86 -10.42
C ALA A 180 18.66 14.40 -9.40
N VAL A 181 18.68 15.71 -9.16
CA VAL A 181 19.69 16.39 -8.33
C VAL A 181 19.10 17.10 -7.11
N VAL A 182 17.79 17.38 -7.13
CA VAL A 182 17.09 17.97 -5.98
C VAL A 182 16.59 16.83 -5.08
N PRO A 183 17.07 16.74 -3.83
CA PRO A 183 16.61 15.71 -2.91
C PRO A 183 15.14 15.90 -2.56
N LEU A 184 14.43 14.78 -2.32
CA LEU A 184 13.10 14.82 -1.75
C LEU A 184 13.16 15.29 -0.28
N PRO A 185 12.08 15.90 0.25
CA PRO A 185 12.01 16.25 1.67
C PRO A 185 12.33 15.03 2.56
N GLY A 186 13.27 15.19 3.46
CA GLY A 186 13.78 14.11 4.31
C GLY A 186 14.97 13.32 3.74
N ALA A 187 15.29 13.49 2.45
CA ALA A 187 16.47 12.88 1.83
C ALA A 187 17.67 13.83 1.73
N GLU A 188 17.58 14.99 2.37
CA GLU A 188 18.68 15.94 2.44
C GLU A 188 19.80 15.34 3.30
N ASP A 189 21.05 15.60 2.87
CA ASP A 189 22.25 15.23 3.64
C ASP A 189 22.43 16.20 4.83
N LYS A 190 21.70 15.92 5.91
CA LYS A 190 21.76 16.66 7.17
C LYS A 190 22.10 15.72 8.30
N GLU A 191 22.98 16.17 9.15
CA GLU A 191 23.23 15.48 10.43
C GLU A 191 21.97 15.48 11.27
N VAL A 192 21.49 14.27 11.61
CA VAL A 192 20.27 14.07 12.42
C VAL A 192 20.72 13.71 13.83
N LYS A 193 20.33 14.52 14.83
CA LYS A 193 20.71 14.31 16.23
C LYS A 193 19.82 13.24 16.85
N MET A 194 20.45 12.18 17.34
CA MET A 194 19.74 11.10 18.02
C MET A 194 19.52 11.46 19.48
N PRO A 195 18.25 11.44 19.96
CA PRO A 195 17.95 11.71 21.38
C PRO A 195 18.40 10.54 22.26
N GLU A 196 19.00 10.84 23.41
CA GLU A 196 19.61 9.84 24.32
C GLU A 196 18.62 8.80 24.85
N ASN A 197 17.36 9.17 25.02
CA ASN A 197 16.34 8.34 25.71
C ASN A 197 15.30 7.70 24.82
N GLN A 198 15.42 7.76 23.48
CA GLN A 198 14.38 7.30 22.53
C GLN A 198 14.95 6.58 21.31
N ILE A 199 15.99 5.83 21.49
CA ILE A 199 16.78 5.26 20.39
C ILE A 199 15.92 4.45 19.41
N PHE A 200 15.07 3.55 19.90
CA PHE A 200 14.30 2.64 19.04
C PHE A 200 13.25 3.37 18.20
N SER A 201 12.33 4.11 18.83
CA SER A 201 11.29 4.86 18.11
C SER A 201 11.88 5.94 17.20
N PHE A 202 13.04 6.50 17.56
CA PHE A 202 13.77 7.45 16.72
C PHE A 202 14.34 6.77 15.48
N MET A 203 14.95 5.59 15.60
CA MET A 203 15.50 4.86 14.46
C MET A 203 14.39 4.44 13.47
N ALA A 204 13.25 3.98 13.98
CA ALA A 204 12.08 3.66 13.15
C ALA A 204 11.56 4.92 12.43
N ARG A 205 11.47 6.05 13.12
CA ARG A 205 11.07 7.36 12.57
C ARG A 205 12.09 7.87 11.54
N LEU A 206 13.39 7.75 11.81
CA LEU A 206 14.46 8.11 10.88
C LEU A 206 14.37 7.28 9.60
N GLY A 207 14.13 5.99 9.72
CA GLY A 207 13.92 5.09 8.57
C GLY A 207 12.73 5.46 7.69
N ARG A 208 11.66 6.04 8.28
CA ARG A 208 10.46 6.46 7.56
C ARG A 208 10.54 7.88 6.98
N HIS A 209 11.19 8.81 7.68
CA HIS A 209 11.13 10.26 7.39
C HIS A 209 12.47 10.90 7.09
N GLY A 210 13.59 10.16 7.19
CA GLY A 210 14.92 10.69 6.96
C GLY A 210 15.23 11.89 7.85
N SER A 211 15.84 12.93 7.31
CA SER A 211 16.24 14.14 8.05
C SER A 211 15.06 14.93 8.68
N LEU A 212 13.81 14.64 8.27
CA LEU A 212 12.62 15.21 8.93
C LEU A 212 12.34 14.59 10.31
N ALA A 213 13.00 13.49 10.67
CA ALA A 213 12.80 12.83 11.96
C ALA A 213 13.04 13.77 13.16
N ASP A 214 14.00 14.70 13.05
CA ASP A 214 14.28 15.72 14.07
C ASP A 214 13.10 16.69 14.23
N ASN A 215 12.50 17.12 13.12
CA ASN A 215 11.37 18.05 13.15
C ASN A 215 10.09 17.41 13.71
N ILE A 216 10.01 16.08 13.65
CA ILE A 216 8.91 15.28 14.22
C ILE A 216 9.16 15.03 15.70
N ALA A 217 10.42 14.99 16.13
CA ALA A 217 10.79 14.88 17.52
C ALA A 217 10.33 16.12 18.28
N SER A 218 9.58 15.94 19.35
CA SER A 218 9.10 17.01 20.21
C SER A 218 9.72 16.87 21.60
N ASN A 219 9.91 17.99 22.30
CA ASN A 219 10.22 17.97 23.72
C ASN A 219 8.99 17.62 24.59
N ASP A 220 7.82 17.55 23.98
CA ASP A 220 6.59 17.11 24.65
C ASP A 220 6.61 15.60 24.85
N GLN A 221 6.47 15.16 26.07
CA GLN A 221 6.41 13.74 26.43
C GLN A 221 5.22 13.04 25.76
N PHE A 222 4.10 13.73 25.58
CA PHE A 222 2.93 13.17 24.89
C PHE A 222 3.21 12.87 23.42
N ASP A 223 3.89 13.78 22.72
CA ASP A 223 4.23 13.58 21.30
C ASP A 223 5.20 12.41 21.08
N ASN A 224 6.00 12.10 22.08
CA ASN A 224 6.92 10.98 22.07
C ASN A 224 6.28 9.65 22.53
N SER A 225 5.03 9.67 23.01
CA SER A 225 4.31 8.46 23.37
C SER A 225 3.98 7.61 22.15
N LEU A 226 4.04 6.28 22.31
CA LEU A 226 3.74 5.35 21.23
C LEU A 226 2.22 5.22 21.00
N ILE A 227 1.82 5.38 19.76
CA ILE A 227 0.48 5.01 19.26
C ILE A 227 0.46 3.55 18.79
N CYS A 228 1.54 3.11 18.16
CA CYS A 228 1.68 1.74 17.66
C CYS A 228 3.02 1.16 18.14
N GLU A 229 2.97 0.20 19.03
CA GLU A 229 4.14 -0.46 19.60
C GLU A 229 4.84 -1.37 18.57
N CYS A 230 4.06 -2.08 17.74
CA CYS A 230 4.62 -3.02 16.75
C CYS A 230 5.47 -2.34 15.66
N GLU A 231 5.17 -1.10 15.34
CA GLU A 231 5.85 -0.31 14.30
C GLU A 231 6.52 0.93 14.89
N GLU A 232 6.53 1.06 16.22
CA GLU A 232 7.17 2.17 16.96
C GLU A 232 6.77 3.56 16.46
N VAL A 233 5.46 3.73 16.14
CA VAL A 233 4.91 5.01 15.66
C VAL A 233 4.51 5.87 16.83
N THR A 234 4.98 7.11 16.87
CA THR A 234 4.68 8.08 17.94
C THR A 234 3.49 8.97 17.62
N VAL A 235 2.93 9.62 18.65
CA VAL A 235 1.90 10.68 18.51
C VAL A 235 2.41 11.81 17.61
N GLY A 236 3.66 12.22 17.76
CA GLY A 236 4.29 13.25 16.94
C GLY A 236 4.31 12.90 15.46
N GLU A 237 4.58 11.63 15.10
CA GLU A 237 4.49 11.16 13.71
C GLU A 237 3.06 11.23 13.17
N VAL A 238 2.07 10.87 13.98
CA VAL A 238 0.65 10.99 13.58
C VAL A 238 0.30 12.45 13.33
N LYS A 239 0.65 13.37 14.23
CA LYS A 239 0.45 14.81 14.06
C LYS A 239 1.12 15.33 12.78
N HIS A 240 2.38 14.94 12.55
CA HIS A 240 3.12 15.31 11.34
C HIS A 240 2.42 14.82 10.06
N ALA A 241 1.94 13.57 10.05
CA ALA A 241 1.25 13.02 8.89
C ALA A 241 -0.09 13.71 8.63
N LEU A 242 -0.84 14.09 9.68
CA LEU A 242 -2.13 14.78 9.56
C LEU A 242 -1.99 16.25 9.15
N ASN A 243 -0.86 16.90 9.44
CA ASN A 243 -0.57 18.25 8.93
C ASN A 243 -0.47 18.27 7.39
N ASN A 244 -0.23 17.13 6.77
CA ASN A 244 -0.36 16.95 5.34
C ASN A 244 -1.84 16.70 5.00
N ARG A 245 -2.54 17.70 4.45
CA ARG A 245 -3.99 17.71 4.16
C ARG A 245 -4.53 16.54 3.31
N THR A 246 -3.68 15.59 2.94
CA THR A 246 -4.08 14.38 2.20
C THR A 246 -4.39 13.19 3.12
N VAL A 247 -4.29 13.34 4.43
CA VAL A 247 -4.54 12.27 5.41
C VAL A 247 -5.79 12.61 6.21
N GLU A 248 -6.88 11.90 5.95
CA GLU A 248 -8.21 12.13 6.53
C GLU A 248 -8.78 10.89 7.22
N SER A 249 -8.10 9.75 7.11
CA SER A 249 -8.56 8.48 7.66
C SER A 249 -7.41 7.64 8.23
N ILE A 250 -7.76 6.63 9.05
CA ILE A 250 -6.77 5.67 9.59
C ILE A 250 -6.10 4.89 8.46
N ASP A 251 -6.81 4.54 7.39
CA ASP A 251 -6.23 3.82 6.25
C ASP A 251 -5.19 4.64 5.49
N GLN A 252 -5.41 5.94 5.38
CA GLN A 252 -4.43 6.86 4.80
C GLN A 252 -3.25 7.09 5.73
N LEU A 253 -3.51 7.28 7.05
CA LEU A 253 -2.48 7.39 8.08
C LEU A 253 -1.58 6.15 8.10
N ARG A 254 -2.16 4.96 8.05
CA ARG A 254 -1.47 3.68 7.99
C ARG A 254 -0.44 3.62 6.85
N ARG A 255 -0.81 4.09 5.66
CA ARG A 255 0.07 4.11 4.49
C ARG A 255 1.23 5.11 4.62
N ARG A 256 1.09 6.12 5.48
CA ARG A 256 2.13 7.13 5.73
C ARG A 256 3.07 6.76 6.86
N THR A 257 2.55 6.18 7.93
CA THR A 257 3.28 5.95 9.18
C THR A 257 3.50 4.49 9.51
N ARG A 258 2.84 3.55 8.79
CA ARG A 258 2.79 2.10 9.08
C ARG A 258 1.98 1.72 10.32
N VAL A 259 1.29 2.67 10.98
CA VAL A 259 0.36 2.37 12.08
C VAL A 259 -0.55 1.19 11.70
N GLY A 260 -0.63 0.17 12.55
CA GLY A 260 -1.47 -1.01 12.31
C GLY A 260 -0.94 -2.01 11.28
N MET A 261 0.32 -1.88 10.83
CA MET A 261 0.93 -2.81 9.86
C MET A 261 1.80 -3.89 10.50
N GLY A 262 2.12 -3.80 11.77
CA GLY A 262 2.96 -4.77 12.47
C GLY A 262 2.22 -6.07 12.81
N THR A 263 2.83 -6.89 13.68
CA THR A 263 2.40 -8.27 13.95
C THR A 263 0.97 -8.39 14.50
N CYS A 264 0.45 -7.39 15.24
CA CYS A 264 -0.93 -7.39 15.74
C CYS A 264 -1.94 -6.90 14.68
N GLN A 265 -1.49 -6.42 13.52
CA GLN A 265 -2.36 -5.94 12.43
C GLN A 265 -3.40 -4.89 12.91
N GLY A 266 -3.00 -4.00 13.79
CA GLY A 266 -3.83 -2.90 14.29
C GLY A 266 -4.73 -3.23 15.49
N GLN A 267 -4.73 -4.46 16.00
CA GLN A 267 -5.57 -4.87 17.14
C GLN A 267 -5.42 -3.93 18.35
N LEU A 268 -4.20 -3.53 18.68
CA LEU A 268 -3.92 -2.71 19.85
C LEU A 268 -4.01 -1.20 19.57
N CYS A 269 -3.60 -0.75 18.39
CA CYS A 269 -3.41 0.67 18.12
C CYS A 269 -4.58 1.35 17.39
N THR A 270 -5.48 0.61 16.73
CA THR A 270 -6.49 1.22 15.82
C THR A 270 -7.41 2.19 16.57
N LEU A 271 -7.94 1.80 17.74
CA LEU A 271 -8.85 2.68 18.49
C LEU A 271 -8.14 3.93 18.98
N ARG A 272 -6.93 3.78 19.55
CA ARG A 272 -6.10 4.92 19.99
C ARG A 272 -5.79 5.88 18.84
N ALA A 273 -5.40 5.32 17.69
CA ALA A 273 -5.13 6.11 16.48
C ALA A 273 -6.39 6.81 15.98
N ALA A 274 -7.54 6.13 15.98
CA ALA A 274 -8.82 6.71 15.62
C ALA A 274 -9.22 7.89 16.51
N CYS A 275 -9.10 7.73 17.81
CA CYS A 275 -9.39 8.80 18.78
C CYS A 275 -8.47 10.00 18.57
N LEU A 276 -7.16 9.76 18.39
CA LEU A 276 -6.20 10.85 18.13
C LEU A 276 -6.49 11.56 16.80
N VAL A 277 -6.74 10.83 15.72
CA VAL A 277 -7.11 11.41 14.41
C VAL A 277 -8.39 12.24 14.54
N SER A 278 -9.40 11.71 15.23
CA SER A 278 -10.67 12.41 15.43
C SER A 278 -10.51 13.68 16.23
N GLN A 279 -9.70 13.67 17.27
CA GLN A 279 -9.40 14.84 18.05
C GLN A 279 -8.69 15.93 17.21
N LEU A 280 -7.70 15.54 16.40
CA LEU A 280 -6.90 16.47 15.63
C LEU A 280 -7.62 17.02 14.38
N LEU A 281 -8.52 16.23 13.79
CA LEU A 281 -9.31 16.63 12.62
C LEU A 281 -10.72 17.09 12.97
N HIS A 282 -11.07 17.16 14.28
CA HIS A 282 -12.40 17.56 14.76
C HIS A 282 -13.53 16.70 14.19
N HIS A 283 -13.31 15.39 14.06
CA HIS A 283 -14.30 14.45 13.60
C HIS A 283 -15.43 14.29 14.65
N THR A 284 -16.64 14.01 14.17
CA THR A 284 -17.73 13.60 15.05
C THR A 284 -17.53 12.18 15.60
N PRO A 285 -18.17 11.79 16.70
CA PRO A 285 -18.16 10.41 17.18
C PRO A 285 -18.57 9.39 16.10
N LYS A 286 -19.52 9.75 15.24
CA LYS A 286 -19.97 8.92 14.13
C LYS A 286 -18.86 8.70 13.10
N ASP A 287 -18.13 9.75 12.74
CA ASP A 287 -16.99 9.64 11.79
C ASP A 287 -15.87 8.78 12.40
N THR A 288 -15.63 8.89 13.70
CA THR A 288 -14.63 8.08 14.41
C THR A 288 -14.98 6.58 14.33
N VAL A 289 -16.23 6.24 14.66
CA VAL A 289 -16.73 4.85 14.58
C VAL A 289 -16.65 4.36 13.12
N GLY A 290 -17.05 5.17 12.16
CA GLY A 290 -16.96 4.87 10.73
C GLY A 290 -15.52 4.60 10.28
N ASN A 291 -14.55 5.37 10.73
CA ASN A 291 -13.13 5.15 10.44
C ASN A 291 -12.60 3.83 11.02
N VAL A 292 -12.98 3.50 12.25
CA VAL A 292 -12.60 2.21 12.87
C VAL A 292 -13.25 1.04 12.13
N ALA A 293 -14.53 1.15 11.80
CA ALA A 293 -15.27 0.13 11.05
C ALA A 293 -14.65 -0.12 9.67
N SER A 294 -14.29 0.95 8.94
CA SER A 294 -13.58 0.84 7.65
C SER A 294 -12.25 0.10 7.80
N PHE A 295 -11.45 0.45 8.81
CA PHE A 295 -10.19 -0.23 9.07
C PHE A 295 -10.38 -1.72 9.40
N ILE A 296 -11.37 -2.08 10.21
CA ILE A 296 -11.67 -3.49 10.55
C ILE A 296 -12.07 -4.28 9.31
N ASN A 297 -12.88 -3.70 8.42
CA ASN A 297 -13.28 -4.31 7.16
C ASN A 297 -12.08 -4.57 6.25
N GLU A 298 -11.20 -3.59 6.06
CA GLU A 298 -9.97 -3.75 5.29
C GLU A 298 -9.02 -4.79 5.93
N ARG A 299 -8.95 -4.82 7.25
CA ARG A 299 -8.20 -5.86 7.97
C ARG A 299 -8.77 -7.23 7.71
N TRP A 300 -10.10 -7.41 7.83
CA TRP A 300 -10.78 -8.69 7.57
C TRP A 300 -10.63 -9.14 6.13
N LYS A 301 -10.78 -8.26 5.16
CA LYS A 301 -10.55 -8.56 3.75
C LYS A 301 -9.18 -9.20 3.50
N GLY A 302 -8.13 -8.72 4.20
CA GLY A 302 -6.79 -9.30 4.11
C GLY A 302 -6.60 -10.58 4.91
N MET A 303 -7.33 -10.79 6.00
CA MET A 303 -7.20 -11.97 6.86
C MET A 303 -8.07 -13.14 6.40
N CYS A 304 -9.24 -12.86 5.81
CA CYS A 304 -10.19 -13.88 5.39
C CYS A 304 -9.56 -15.02 4.56
N PRO A 305 -8.74 -14.76 3.52
CA PRO A 305 -8.14 -15.83 2.73
C PRO A 305 -7.07 -16.66 3.46
N VAL A 306 -6.69 -16.25 4.68
CA VAL A 306 -5.69 -16.93 5.53
C VAL A 306 -6.24 -17.22 6.93
N ALA A 307 -7.56 -17.23 7.08
CA ALA A 307 -8.25 -17.38 8.36
C ALA A 307 -8.29 -18.83 8.85
N TRP A 308 -7.14 -19.36 9.25
CA TRP A 308 -7.04 -20.63 9.94
C TRP A 308 -6.06 -20.56 11.12
N GLY A 309 -6.12 -21.55 12.03
CA GLY A 309 -5.24 -21.64 13.19
C GLY A 309 -5.19 -20.35 14.00
N ALA A 310 -3.99 -19.90 14.35
CA ALA A 310 -3.75 -18.70 15.16
C ALA A 310 -4.28 -17.42 14.52
N THR A 311 -4.29 -17.31 13.19
CA THR A 311 -4.81 -16.13 12.49
C THR A 311 -6.32 -16.00 12.65
N LEU A 312 -7.06 -17.10 12.60
CA LEU A 312 -8.50 -17.12 12.87
C LEU A 312 -8.80 -16.74 14.32
N SER A 313 -8.09 -17.33 15.28
CA SER A 313 -8.27 -17.01 16.71
C SER A 313 -8.04 -15.52 17.00
N GLU A 314 -7.00 -14.94 16.42
CA GLU A 314 -6.71 -13.50 16.52
C GLU A 314 -7.78 -12.63 15.85
N ALA A 315 -8.32 -13.06 14.73
CA ALA A 315 -9.39 -12.33 14.05
C ALA A 315 -10.67 -12.33 14.91
N GLN A 316 -11.03 -13.47 15.51
CA GLN A 316 -12.16 -13.61 16.40
C GLN A 316 -11.99 -12.73 17.66
N LEU A 317 -10.82 -12.81 18.32
CA LEU A 317 -10.51 -11.97 19.48
C LEU A 317 -10.63 -10.47 19.15
N THR A 318 -10.09 -10.04 18.02
CA THR A 318 -10.18 -8.65 17.59
C THR A 318 -11.62 -8.23 17.36
N THR A 319 -12.43 -9.07 16.75
CA THR A 319 -13.85 -8.81 16.53
C THR A 319 -14.57 -8.60 17.85
N HIS A 320 -14.37 -9.48 18.83
CA HIS A 320 -14.97 -9.33 20.16
C HIS A 320 -14.50 -8.06 20.88
N ILE A 321 -13.21 -7.73 20.82
CA ILE A 321 -12.71 -6.48 21.41
C ILE A 321 -13.43 -5.27 20.82
N TYR A 322 -13.55 -5.18 19.51
CA TYR A 322 -14.15 -4.01 18.88
C TYR A 322 -15.67 -3.99 18.97
N GLN A 323 -16.36 -5.12 18.84
CA GLN A 323 -17.81 -5.19 18.91
C GLN A 323 -18.31 -5.11 20.36
N ASP A 324 -17.78 -5.94 21.23
CA ASP A 324 -18.34 -6.12 22.57
C ASP A 324 -17.80 -5.09 23.57
N LEU A 325 -16.48 -4.80 23.54
CA LEU A 325 -15.88 -3.86 24.48
C LEU A 325 -15.91 -2.41 23.98
N CYS A 326 -15.74 -2.17 22.69
CA CYS A 326 -15.72 -0.82 22.12
C CYS A 326 -17.08 -0.38 21.56
N GLY A 327 -18.10 -1.24 21.56
CA GLY A 327 -19.45 -0.92 21.12
C GLY A 327 -19.59 -0.62 19.62
N ILE A 328 -18.64 -1.07 18.80
CA ILE A 328 -18.70 -0.92 17.35
C ILE A 328 -19.65 -1.99 16.80
N ASN A 329 -20.93 -1.67 16.72
CA ASN A 329 -21.97 -2.61 16.33
C ASN A 329 -21.84 -3.08 14.90
N ALA A 330 -22.31 -4.30 14.63
CA ALA A 330 -22.40 -4.88 13.28
C ALA A 330 -23.18 -4.01 12.27
N HIS A 331 -24.03 -3.10 12.73
CA HIS A 331 -24.72 -2.12 11.88
C HIS A 331 -23.76 -1.07 11.28
N ASP A 332 -22.75 -0.65 12.04
CA ASP A 332 -21.72 0.30 11.57
C ASP A 332 -20.75 -0.41 10.62
N LEU A 333 -20.67 -1.73 10.72
CA LEU A 333 -19.91 -2.60 9.82
C LEU A 333 -20.72 -3.03 8.57
N LYS A 334 -22.04 -2.87 8.57
CA LYS A 334 -22.98 -3.47 7.58
C LYS A 334 -23.01 -2.80 6.21
N THR A 335 -22.35 -1.70 5.97
CA THR A 335 -22.28 -1.14 4.61
C THR A 335 -21.54 -2.05 3.62
N ASN A 336 -20.91 -3.15 4.10
CA ASN A 336 -20.27 -4.18 3.25
C ASN A 336 -20.52 -5.64 3.71
N ASN A 337 -21.33 -5.90 4.74
CA ASN A 337 -21.40 -7.21 5.43
C ASN A 337 -22.37 -8.24 4.82
N ASP A 338 -23.22 -7.88 3.86
CA ASP A 338 -23.99 -8.89 3.13
C ASP A 338 -23.11 -9.89 2.35
N LYS A 339 -21.80 -9.55 2.23
CA LYS A 339 -20.79 -10.41 1.60
C LYS A 339 -20.02 -11.31 2.58
N ILE A 340 -19.94 -10.97 3.87
CA ILE A 340 -19.13 -11.74 4.86
C ILE A 340 -19.91 -12.93 5.40
N GLN A 341 -21.21 -12.82 5.61
CA GLN A 341 -22.05 -13.95 6.03
C GLN A 341 -22.11 -15.06 4.98
N ASN A 342 -22.02 -14.72 3.70
CA ASN A 342 -22.00 -15.71 2.61
C ASN A 342 -20.66 -16.46 2.47
N VAL A 343 -19.57 -16.00 3.10
CA VAL A 343 -18.25 -16.65 3.05
C VAL A 343 -18.01 -17.59 4.24
N LEU A 344 -18.67 -17.34 5.37
CA LEU A 344 -18.61 -18.23 6.56
C LEU A 344 -19.58 -19.41 6.49
N CYS A 345 -20.51 -19.40 5.52
CA CYS A 345 -21.52 -20.45 5.31
C CYS A 345 -21.28 -21.28 4.03
N GLN A 346 -20.20 -21.11 3.31
CA GLN A 346 -19.67 -21.94 2.24
C GLN A 346 -18.31 -22.53 2.64
#